data_557513ecfa2c4dab4105642e20f3281c
#
_entry.id   557513ecfa2c4dab4105642e20f3281c
#
_cell.length_a   1.000
_cell.length_b   1.000
_cell.length_c   1.000
_cell.angle_alpha   90.00
_cell.angle_beta   90.00
_cell.angle_gamma   90.00
#
_symmetry.space_group_name_H-M   'P 1'
#
loop_
_entity.id
_entity.type
_entity.pdbx_description
1 polymer ?
#
loop_
_entity_poly.entity_id
_entity_poly.type
_entity_poly.pdbx_seq_one_letter_code
_entity_poly.pdbx_strand_id
1 'polypeptide(L)'
;QQCPRQSSPMTLTYTVDELIAITRKYAAFINGVTVSGGESTLQLPFLIDYFKAIKAAPDLRHLTCLIDSNGTLSLNGWQKIAPFMDGAMIDLKSWSEETHIYLTGRSNQRIKESIKWLSNHNLLTELRLLYIPEKTDYLENIEQLSHFINSLDESITIRINAFHQHGVYGEAKNWRSANKEQIIKLQNELILRKVNLIKTPNIYT
;
A
#
# COMPACT_ATOMS: atom_id res chain seq x y z
N GLN A 1 -6.61 18.15 -1.32
CA GLN A 1 -6.79 17.15 -2.37
C GLN A 1 -6.24 17.70 -3.67
N GLN A 2 -5.07 17.31 -4.08
CA GLN A 2 -4.60 17.62 -5.43
C GLN A 2 -3.97 16.35 -6.01
N CYS A 3 -4.84 15.40 -6.36
CA CYS A 3 -4.50 14.48 -7.41
C CYS A 3 -4.59 15.28 -8.72
N PRO A 4 -3.51 15.49 -9.46
CA PRO A 4 -3.59 16.15 -10.76
C PRO A 4 -4.41 15.27 -11.68
N ARG A 5 -5.64 15.68 -11.97
CA ARG A 5 -6.52 15.02 -12.95
C ARG A 5 -6.15 15.35 -14.40
N GLN A 6 -5.00 16.00 -14.60
CA GLN A 6 -4.55 16.40 -15.93
C GLN A 6 -3.43 15.45 -16.38
N SER A 7 -3.50 15.01 -17.62
CA SER A 7 -2.41 14.30 -18.28
C SER A 7 -1.17 15.21 -18.29
N SER A 8 -0.06 14.68 -17.80
CA SER A 8 1.24 15.31 -17.88
C SER A 8 1.88 14.93 -19.23
N PRO A 9 2.69 15.79 -19.86
CA PRO A 9 3.50 15.40 -21.02
C PRO A 9 4.47 14.24 -20.73
N MET A 10 4.68 13.93 -19.44
CA MET A 10 5.45 12.76 -19.01
C MET A 10 4.60 11.50 -18.80
N THR A 11 3.27 11.57 -19.03
CA THR A 11 2.37 10.42 -18.87
C THR A 11 2.22 9.72 -20.22
N LEU A 12 2.55 8.43 -20.25
CA LEU A 12 2.34 7.57 -21.40
C LEU A 12 1.08 6.73 -21.19
N THR A 13 0.30 6.54 -22.25
CA THR A 13 -0.85 5.64 -22.24
C THR A 13 -0.45 4.33 -22.89
N TYR A 14 -0.79 3.22 -22.25
CA TYR A 14 -0.53 1.87 -22.74
C TYR A 14 -1.81 1.06 -22.84
N THR A 15 -1.91 0.24 -23.85
CA THR A 15 -2.84 -0.90 -23.91
C THR A 15 -2.29 -2.06 -23.08
N VAL A 16 -3.12 -3.04 -22.78
CA VAL A 16 -2.68 -4.28 -22.10
C VAL A 16 -1.62 -5.00 -22.93
N ASP A 17 -1.79 -5.10 -24.25
CA ASP A 17 -0.83 -5.78 -25.14
C ASP A 17 0.54 -5.11 -25.16
N GLU A 18 0.58 -3.78 -25.20
CA GLU A 18 1.82 -3.03 -25.11
C GLU A 18 2.52 -3.24 -23.75
N LEU A 19 1.76 -3.26 -22.66
CA LEU A 19 2.30 -3.51 -21.34
C LEU A 19 2.81 -4.95 -21.19
N ILE A 20 2.14 -5.93 -21.77
CA ILE A 20 2.60 -7.31 -21.84
C ILE A 20 3.89 -7.43 -22.67
N ALA A 21 4.00 -6.72 -23.80
CA ALA A 21 5.22 -6.70 -24.58
C ALA A 21 6.42 -6.13 -23.79
N ILE A 22 6.18 -5.04 -23.03
CA ILE A 22 7.19 -4.46 -22.14
C ILE A 22 7.56 -5.44 -21.03
N THR A 23 6.59 -6.06 -20.36
CA THR A 23 6.82 -7.05 -19.30
C THR A 23 7.65 -8.21 -19.81
N ARG A 24 7.32 -8.74 -21.00
CA ARG A 24 8.06 -9.82 -21.65
C ARG A 24 9.51 -9.47 -21.92
N LYS A 25 9.77 -8.22 -22.36
CA LYS A 25 11.15 -7.74 -22.60
C LYS A 25 12.03 -7.81 -21.34
N TYR A 26 11.43 -7.63 -20.16
CA TYR A 26 12.16 -7.62 -18.90
C TYR A 26 11.98 -8.89 -18.06
N ALA A 27 11.18 -9.83 -18.50
CA ALA A 27 10.81 -11.04 -17.74
C ALA A 27 11.99 -11.84 -17.20
N ALA A 28 13.12 -11.88 -17.94
CA ALA A 28 14.33 -12.57 -17.52
C ALA A 28 15.06 -11.89 -16.32
N PHE A 29 14.71 -10.64 -16.00
CA PHE A 29 15.39 -9.82 -14.98
C PHE A 29 14.51 -9.48 -13.78
N ILE A 30 13.21 -9.86 -13.80
CA ILE A 30 12.24 -9.53 -12.77
C ILE A 30 11.57 -10.77 -12.22
N ASN A 31 11.19 -10.73 -10.94
CA ASN A 31 10.43 -11.80 -10.28
C ASN A 31 8.93 -11.52 -10.27
N GLY A 32 8.53 -10.31 -10.63
CA GLY A 32 7.12 -9.90 -10.62
C GLY A 32 6.91 -8.46 -11.06
N VAL A 33 5.66 -8.09 -11.10
CA VAL A 33 5.20 -6.73 -11.38
C VAL A 33 4.44 -6.19 -10.18
N THR A 34 4.65 -4.91 -9.87
CA THR A 34 3.84 -4.18 -8.89
C THR A 34 3.18 -3.01 -9.60
N VAL A 35 1.86 -2.94 -9.54
CA VAL A 35 1.14 -1.79 -10.07
C VAL A 35 0.88 -0.81 -8.94
N SER A 36 1.37 0.41 -9.11
CA SER A 36 1.24 1.53 -8.21
C SER A 36 0.74 2.77 -8.97
N GLY A 37 0.74 3.93 -8.35
CA GLY A 37 0.37 5.19 -8.97
C GLY A 37 -0.23 6.15 -7.96
N GLY A 38 -1.17 7.04 -8.37
CA GLY A 38 -1.99 7.78 -7.42
C GLY A 38 -2.87 6.83 -6.62
N GLU A 39 -3.74 6.09 -7.32
CA GLU A 39 -4.45 4.91 -6.82
C GLU A 39 -4.71 3.98 -8.02
N SER A 40 -3.98 2.87 -8.07
CA SER A 40 -4.01 1.94 -9.20
C SER A 40 -5.38 1.27 -9.38
N THR A 41 -6.10 1.02 -8.30
CA THR A 41 -7.40 0.33 -8.33
C THR A 41 -8.54 1.15 -8.96
N LEU A 42 -8.31 2.44 -9.23
CA LEU A 42 -9.24 3.25 -10.04
C LEU A 42 -9.35 2.74 -11.49
N GLN A 43 -8.35 2.00 -11.96
CA GLN A 43 -8.33 1.36 -13.27
C GLN A 43 -8.54 -0.17 -13.16
N LEU A 44 -9.41 -0.61 -12.24
CA LEU A 44 -9.60 -2.02 -11.92
C LEU A 44 -9.83 -2.92 -13.15
N PRO A 45 -10.65 -2.58 -14.15
CA PRO A 45 -10.81 -3.41 -15.34
C PRO A 45 -9.48 -3.64 -16.08
N PHE A 46 -8.70 -2.59 -16.27
CA PHE A 46 -7.38 -2.67 -16.90
C PHE A 46 -6.43 -3.56 -16.11
N LEU A 47 -6.40 -3.42 -14.77
CA LEU A 47 -5.56 -4.26 -13.91
C LEU A 47 -5.94 -5.74 -14.01
N ILE A 48 -7.22 -6.04 -14.02
CA ILE A 48 -7.73 -7.41 -14.19
C ILE A 48 -7.24 -7.99 -15.51
N ASP A 49 -7.43 -7.26 -16.62
CA ASP A 49 -7.04 -7.71 -17.95
C ASP A 49 -5.51 -7.90 -18.04
N TYR A 50 -4.73 -6.99 -17.48
CA TYR A 50 -3.28 -7.07 -17.48
C TYR A 50 -2.77 -8.28 -16.67
N PHE A 51 -3.22 -8.46 -15.43
CA PHE A 51 -2.81 -9.60 -14.60
C PHE A 51 -3.28 -10.94 -15.17
N LYS A 52 -4.52 -10.98 -15.69
CA LYS A 52 -5.04 -12.16 -16.38
C LYS A 52 -4.17 -12.53 -17.58
N ALA A 53 -3.73 -11.54 -18.36
CA ALA A 53 -2.84 -11.78 -19.52
C ALA A 53 -1.47 -12.30 -19.07
N ILE A 54 -0.87 -11.79 -17.97
CA ILE A 54 0.38 -12.33 -17.39
C ILE A 54 0.18 -13.79 -16.98
N LYS A 55 -0.88 -14.10 -16.22
CA LYS A 55 -1.13 -15.45 -15.70
C LYS A 55 -1.46 -16.46 -16.81
N ALA A 56 -2.05 -16.01 -17.91
CA ALA A 56 -2.35 -16.86 -19.08
C ALA A 56 -1.13 -17.14 -19.95
N ALA A 57 -0.12 -16.26 -19.96
CA ALA A 57 1.07 -16.41 -20.82
C ALA A 57 2.06 -17.42 -20.23
N PRO A 58 2.42 -18.52 -20.94
CA PRO A 58 3.35 -19.54 -20.42
C PRO A 58 4.73 -18.99 -20.02
N ASP A 59 5.21 -17.95 -20.71
CA ASP A 59 6.49 -17.30 -20.51
C ASP A 59 6.47 -16.25 -19.36
N LEU A 60 5.27 -15.79 -18.92
CA LEU A 60 5.13 -14.76 -17.89
C LEU A 60 4.42 -15.24 -16.61
N ARG A 61 3.71 -16.36 -16.63
CA ARG A 61 2.86 -16.82 -15.51
C ARG A 61 3.61 -17.04 -14.19
N HIS A 62 4.95 -17.15 -14.24
CA HIS A 62 5.81 -17.28 -13.07
C HIS A 62 6.00 -15.95 -12.32
N LEU A 63 5.71 -14.83 -12.98
CA LEU A 63 5.83 -13.52 -12.36
C LEU A 63 4.73 -13.29 -11.30
N THR A 64 5.12 -12.74 -10.17
CA THR A 64 4.15 -12.28 -9.16
C THR A 64 3.48 -10.98 -9.61
N CYS A 65 2.18 -10.86 -9.34
CA CYS A 65 1.36 -9.68 -9.66
C CYS A 65 0.91 -9.02 -8.36
N LEU A 66 1.50 -7.89 -8.00
CA LEU A 66 1.22 -7.18 -6.76
C LEU A 66 0.52 -5.85 -7.03
N ILE A 67 -0.34 -5.44 -6.09
CA ILE A 67 -1.01 -4.14 -6.09
C ILE A 67 -0.51 -3.31 -4.91
N ASP A 68 -0.11 -2.07 -5.19
CA ASP A 68 0.16 -1.04 -4.20
C ASP A 68 -1.03 -0.08 -4.17
N SER A 69 -1.75 -0.01 -3.04
CA SER A 69 -3.05 0.66 -2.94
C SER A 69 -3.26 1.34 -1.60
N ASN A 70 -4.06 2.40 -1.62
CA ASN A 70 -4.58 3.03 -0.41
C ASN A 70 -5.72 2.22 0.27
N GLY A 71 -6.08 1.06 -0.25
CA GLY A 71 -7.07 0.15 0.33
C GLY A 71 -8.54 0.56 0.20
N THR A 72 -8.86 1.62 -0.56
CA THR A 72 -10.26 2.10 -0.69
C THR A 72 -11.10 1.32 -1.70
N LEU A 73 -10.52 0.34 -2.39
CA LEU A 73 -11.27 -0.54 -3.30
C LEU A 73 -12.36 -1.30 -2.50
N SER A 74 -13.54 -1.46 -3.08
CA SER A 74 -14.62 -2.21 -2.45
C SER A 74 -14.29 -3.70 -2.36
N LEU A 75 -14.90 -4.44 -1.41
CA LEU A 75 -14.72 -5.89 -1.30
C LEU A 75 -15.07 -6.61 -2.59
N ASN A 76 -16.14 -6.21 -3.28
CA ASN A 76 -16.48 -6.75 -4.60
C ASN A 76 -15.37 -6.49 -5.65
N GLY A 77 -14.67 -5.34 -5.55
CA GLY A 77 -13.52 -5.05 -6.40
C GLY A 77 -12.36 -6.00 -6.11
N TRP A 78 -12.03 -6.20 -4.83
CA TRP A 78 -11.01 -7.16 -4.40
C TRP A 78 -11.34 -8.59 -4.85
N GLN A 79 -12.59 -9.03 -4.69
CA GLN A 79 -13.06 -10.34 -5.14
C GLN A 79 -12.86 -10.56 -6.67
N LYS A 80 -13.06 -9.51 -7.48
CA LYS A 80 -12.90 -9.60 -8.94
C LYS A 80 -11.44 -9.76 -9.38
N ILE A 81 -10.50 -9.10 -8.70
CA ILE A 81 -9.08 -9.14 -9.09
C ILE A 81 -8.30 -10.26 -8.40
N ALA A 82 -8.76 -10.73 -7.25
CA ALA A 82 -8.11 -11.77 -6.44
C ALA A 82 -7.65 -13.01 -7.25
N PRO A 83 -8.43 -13.54 -8.21
CA PRO A 83 -7.99 -14.71 -8.99
C PRO A 83 -6.73 -14.49 -9.84
N PHE A 84 -6.31 -13.25 -10.05
CA PHE A 84 -5.24 -12.88 -10.97
C PHE A 84 -4.04 -12.22 -10.29
N MET A 85 -4.17 -11.84 -9.01
CA MET A 85 -3.09 -11.23 -8.24
C MET A 85 -2.49 -12.20 -7.22
N ASP A 86 -1.24 -11.96 -6.84
CA ASP A 86 -0.55 -12.73 -5.80
C ASP A 86 -0.50 -11.99 -4.46
N GLY A 87 -0.87 -10.70 -4.44
CA GLY A 87 -0.95 -9.95 -3.20
C GLY A 87 -1.13 -8.46 -3.36
N ALA A 88 -1.35 -7.80 -2.23
CA ALA A 88 -1.48 -6.35 -2.15
C ALA A 88 -0.67 -5.79 -0.97
N MET A 89 -0.17 -4.58 -1.16
CA MET A 89 0.42 -3.75 -0.12
C MET A 89 -0.56 -2.61 0.15
N ILE A 90 -0.98 -2.45 1.41
CA ILE A 90 -2.03 -1.49 1.78
C ILE A 90 -1.50 -0.44 2.74
N ASP A 91 -1.75 0.83 2.40
CA ASP A 91 -1.46 1.97 3.25
C ASP A 91 -2.58 2.22 4.28
N LEU A 92 -2.27 2.15 5.58
CA LEU A 92 -3.08 2.70 6.65
C LEU A 92 -2.40 3.98 7.16
N LYS A 93 -3.00 5.15 6.88
CA LYS A 93 -2.33 6.44 7.12
C LYS A 93 -2.57 7.02 8.52
N SER A 94 -3.49 6.46 9.29
CA SER A 94 -3.67 6.65 10.73
C SER A 94 -4.64 5.61 11.28
N TRP A 95 -4.72 5.47 12.60
CA TRP A 95 -5.59 4.49 13.24
C TRP A 95 -7.03 5.00 13.42
N SER A 96 -7.22 6.19 14.03
CA SER A 96 -8.55 6.75 14.23
C SER A 96 -9.14 7.26 12.91
N GLU A 97 -10.45 7.17 12.79
CA GLU A 97 -11.16 7.67 11.62
C GLU A 97 -11.03 9.19 11.49
N GLU A 98 -11.11 9.91 12.60
CA GLU A 98 -10.99 11.36 12.64
C GLU A 98 -9.65 11.83 12.08
N THR A 99 -8.54 11.29 12.59
CA THR A 99 -7.20 11.61 12.12
C THR A 99 -7.02 11.22 10.65
N HIS A 100 -7.59 10.07 10.23
CA HIS A 100 -7.51 9.63 8.85
C HIS A 100 -8.28 10.56 7.90
N ILE A 101 -9.46 11.04 8.29
CA ILE A 101 -10.22 12.03 7.52
C ILE A 101 -9.45 13.34 7.43
N TYR A 102 -8.84 13.81 8.54
CA TYR A 102 -7.99 15.01 8.52
C TYR A 102 -6.83 14.87 7.52
N LEU A 103 -6.13 13.73 7.51
CA LEU A 103 -4.96 13.51 6.65
C LEU A 103 -5.31 13.27 5.19
N THR A 104 -6.43 12.60 4.90
CA THR A 104 -6.73 12.04 3.56
C THR A 104 -8.05 12.54 2.96
N GLY A 105 -8.91 13.12 3.76
CA GLY A 105 -10.28 13.50 3.37
C GLY A 105 -11.24 12.32 3.27
N ARG A 106 -10.87 11.13 3.76
CA ARG A 106 -11.66 9.89 3.65
C ARG A 106 -11.63 9.07 4.94
N SER A 107 -12.72 8.33 5.20
CA SER A 107 -12.78 7.33 6.27
C SER A 107 -11.81 6.18 6.02
N ASN A 108 -11.26 5.60 7.09
CA ASN A 108 -10.42 4.41 7.04
C ASN A 108 -11.18 3.09 7.26
N GLN A 109 -12.50 3.12 7.45
CA GLN A 109 -13.28 1.90 7.69
C GLN A 109 -13.14 0.89 6.56
N ARG A 110 -13.35 1.34 5.31
CA ARG A 110 -13.20 0.47 4.13
C ARG A 110 -11.78 -0.05 3.98
N ILE A 111 -10.77 0.74 4.37
CA ILE A 111 -9.37 0.32 4.34
C ILE A 111 -9.14 -0.82 5.34
N LYS A 112 -9.64 -0.70 6.57
CA LYS A 112 -9.57 -1.75 7.57
C LYS A 112 -10.32 -3.03 7.15
N GLU A 113 -11.47 -2.88 6.48
CA GLU A 113 -12.20 -4.00 5.89
C GLU A 113 -11.39 -4.68 4.77
N SER A 114 -10.77 -3.90 3.88
CA SER A 114 -9.89 -4.41 2.82
C SER A 114 -8.70 -5.16 3.39
N ILE A 115 -8.02 -4.61 4.41
CA ILE A 115 -6.89 -5.25 5.09
C ILE A 115 -7.32 -6.61 5.65
N LYS A 116 -8.42 -6.67 6.41
CA LYS A 116 -8.94 -7.93 6.97
C LYS A 116 -9.30 -8.93 5.89
N TRP A 117 -10.00 -8.48 4.85
CA TRP A 117 -10.41 -9.35 3.76
C TRP A 117 -9.20 -9.95 3.04
N LEU A 118 -8.23 -9.12 2.68
CA LEU A 118 -7.00 -9.55 2.00
C LEU A 118 -6.17 -10.51 2.88
N SER A 119 -6.05 -10.23 4.18
CA SER A 119 -5.39 -11.11 5.14
C SER A 119 -6.06 -12.49 5.19
N ASN A 120 -7.39 -12.53 5.32
CA ASN A 120 -8.16 -13.79 5.39
C ASN A 120 -8.09 -14.62 4.09
N HIS A 121 -7.66 -14.00 2.98
CA HIS A 121 -7.50 -14.68 1.68
C HIS A 121 -6.03 -14.90 1.30
N ASN A 122 -5.08 -14.69 2.23
CA ASN A 122 -3.62 -14.79 2.00
C ASN A 122 -3.13 -13.88 0.86
N LEU A 123 -3.77 -12.71 0.70
CA LEU A 123 -3.47 -11.72 -0.34
C LEU A 123 -2.93 -10.40 0.22
N LEU A 124 -2.79 -10.24 1.54
CA LEU A 124 -2.12 -9.09 2.14
C LEU A 124 -0.65 -9.42 2.33
N THR A 125 0.23 -8.81 1.55
CA THR A 125 1.68 -9.03 1.64
C THR A 125 2.36 -8.04 2.59
N GLU A 126 1.87 -6.80 2.63
CA GLU A 126 2.44 -5.75 3.46
C GLU A 126 1.35 -4.76 3.93
N LEU A 127 1.33 -4.48 5.22
CA LEU A 127 0.58 -3.36 5.80
C LEU A 127 1.56 -2.22 6.07
N ARG A 128 1.29 -1.06 5.49
CA ARG A 128 2.14 0.13 5.60
C ARG A 128 1.54 1.17 6.52
N LEU A 129 2.32 1.59 7.50
CA LEU A 129 2.00 2.63 8.46
C LEU A 129 2.84 3.88 8.12
N LEU A 130 2.21 4.95 7.66
CA LEU A 130 2.91 6.21 7.41
C LEU A 130 2.99 7.01 8.72
N TYR A 131 4.18 7.16 9.27
CA TYR A 131 4.40 7.96 10.47
C TYR A 131 4.70 9.42 10.10
N ILE A 132 3.82 10.31 10.54
CA ILE A 132 3.95 11.77 10.41
C ILE A 132 3.97 12.35 11.82
N PRO A 133 5.07 12.97 12.29
CA PRO A 133 5.16 13.55 13.64
C PRO A 133 3.98 14.49 13.93
N GLU A 134 3.38 14.36 15.10
CA GLU A 134 2.27 15.23 15.57
C GLU A 134 0.99 15.17 14.73
N LYS A 135 0.93 14.29 13.72
CA LYS A 135 -0.20 14.18 12.79
C LYS A 135 -0.82 12.80 12.74
N THR A 136 -0.01 11.74 12.84
CA THR A 136 -0.52 10.37 12.93
C THR A 136 -0.66 9.94 14.38
N ASP A 137 -1.65 9.13 14.67
CA ASP A 137 -2.16 8.80 16.01
C ASP A 137 -1.85 7.35 16.45
N TYR A 138 -0.81 6.75 15.88
CA TYR A 138 -0.49 5.34 16.16
C TYR A 138 -0.05 5.09 17.60
N LEU A 139 0.71 6.03 18.20
CA LEU A 139 1.19 5.88 19.57
C LEU A 139 0.06 6.07 20.58
N GLU A 140 -0.86 6.98 20.32
CA GLU A 140 -2.04 7.25 21.14
C GLU A 140 -3.04 6.06 21.11
N ASN A 141 -3.06 5.34 19.98
CA ASN A 141 -3.97 4.20 19.76
C ASN A 141 -3.21 2.87 19.66
N ILE A 142 -2.04 2.76 20.27
CA ILE A 142 -1.11 1.65 20.07
C ILE A 142 -1.72 0.30 20.46
N GLU A 143 -2.57 0.25 21.49
CA GLU A 143 -3.23 -1.00 21.94
C GLU A 143 -4.21 -1.52 20.86
N GLN A 144 -5.07 -0.63 20.36
CA GLN A 144 -6.06 -0.98 19.35
C GLN A 144 -5.39 -1.35 18.02
N LEU A 145 -4.36 -0.59 17.60
CA LEU A 145 -3.57 -0.86 16.41
C LEU A 145 -2.90 -2.23 16.51
N SER A 146 -2.21 -2.50 17.61
CA SER A 146 -1.51 -3.77 17.82
C SER A 146 -2.47 -4.95 17.88
N HIS A 147 -3.61 -4.78 18.55
CA HIS A 147 -4.65 -5.82 18.58
C HIS A 147 -5.18 -6.12 17.16
N PHE A 148 -5.42 -5.08 16.38
CA PHE A 148 -5.83 -5.24 14.98
C PHE A 148 -4.77 -5.96 14.15
N ILE A 149 -3.50 -5.55 14.23
CA ILE A 149 -2.41 -6.19 13.49
C ILE A 149 -2.27 -7.66 13.91
N ASN A 150 -2.30 -7.97 15.20
CA ASN A 150 -2.21 -9.33 15.71
C ASN A 150 -3.43 -10.22 15.37
N SER A 151 -4.52 -9.63 14.87
CA SER A 151 -5.67 -10.36 14.34
C SER A 151 -5.52 -10.73 12.85
N LEU A 152 -4.47 -10.24 12.19
CA LEU A 152 -4.14 -10.56 10.81
C LEU A 152 -3.25 -11.82 10.75
N ASP A 153 -3.00 -12.31 9.53
CA ASP A 153 -2.06 -13.42 9.33
C ASP A 153 -0.64 -13.03 9.77
N GLU A 154 0.04 -13.92 10.48
CA GLU A 154 1.37 -13.65 11.07
C GLU A 154 2.50 -13.49 10.04
N SER A 155 2.30 -13.93 8.80
CA SER A 155 3.26 -13.78 7.71
C SER A 155 3.31 -12.37 7.10
N ILE A 156 2.37 -11.50 7.47
CA ILE A 156 2.25 -10.16 6.90
C ILE A 156 3.39 -9.27 7.40
N THR A 157 4.09 -8.64 6.46
CA THR A 157 5.08 -7.62 6.80
C THR A 157 4.39 -6.31 7.22
N ILE A 158 4.76 -5.78 8.38
CA ILE A 158 4.36 -4.45 8.84
C ILE A 158 5.48 -3.47 8.51
N ARG A 159 5.24 -2.56 7.58
CA ARG A 159 6.23 -1.55 7.21
C ARG A 159 5.88 -0.20 7.81
N ILE A 160 6.80 0.37 8.57
CA ILE A 160 6.70 1.76 9.03
C ILE A 160 7.43 2.65 8.02
N ASN A 161 6.70 3.55 7.37
CA ASN A 161 7.25 4.55 6.47
C ASN A 161 7.40 5.88 7.20
N ALA A 162 8.57 6.49 7.11
CA ALA A 162 8.84 7.83 7.64
C ALA A 162 8.34 8.90 6.66
N PHE A 163 7.59 9.87 7.15
CA PHE A 163 7.21 11.03 6.34
C PHE A 163 8.40 11.93 6.05
N HIS A 164 8.51 12.37 4.80
CA HIS A 164 9.45 13.36 4.32
C HIS A 164 8.75 14.45 3.52
N GLN A 165 9.26 15.68 3.59
CA GLN A 165 8.69 16.85 2.89
C GLN A 165 8.93 16.82 1.37
N HIS A 166 9.83 15.96 0.87
CA HIS A 166 10.17 15.92 -0.54
C HIS A 166 8.97 15.52 -1.41
N GLY A 167 8.65 16.33 -2.41
CA GLY A 167 7.53 16.07 -3.33
C GLY A 167 6.14 16.33 -2.74
N VAL A 168 6.04 16.90 -1.54
CA VAL A 168 4.77 17.17 -0.86
C VAL A 168 4.26 18.56 -1.19
N TYR A 169 2.93 18.72 -1.26
CA TYR A 169 2.25 19.97 -1.62
C TYR A 169 1.28 20.40 -0.50
N GLY A 170 0.83 21.66 -0.58
CA GLY A 170 -0.15 22.21 0.36
C GLY A 170 0.40 22.37 1.77
N GLU A 171 -0.45 22.22 2.77
CA GLU A 171 -0.12 22.35 4.20
C GLU A 171 1.00 21.40 4.64
N ALA A 172 1.01 20.20 4.07
CA ALA A 172 1.97 19.16 4.42
C ALA A 172 3.45 19.53 4.11
N LYS A 173 3.71 20.56 3.30
CA LYS A 173 5.06 21.12 3.12
C LYS A 173 5.68 21.66 4.41
N ASN A 174 4.84 22.06 5.36
CA ASN A 174 5.25 22.65 6.64
C ASN A 174 5.32 21.60 7.77
N TRP A 175 4.92 20.36 7.50
CA TRP A 175 4.96 19.32 8.50
C TRP A 175 6.38 18.82 8.71
N ARG A 176 6.71 18.41 9.93
CA ARG A 176 8.05 17.90 10.26
C ARG A 176 8.27 16.52 9.62
N SER A 177 9.46 16.31 9.05
CA SER A 177 9.90 14.98 8.66
C SER A 177 10.10 14.10 9.90
N ALA A 178 9.76 12.83 9.78
CA ALA A 178 9.99 11.85 10.83
C ALA A 178 11.50 11.55 10.95
N ASN A 179 12.00 11.45 12.19
CA ASN A 179 13.36 11.05 12.46
C ASN A 179 13.47 9.59 12.91
N LYS A 180 14.71 9.11 12.98
CA LYS A 180 15.01 7.72 13.34
C LYS A 180 14.48 7.33 14.73
N GLU A 181 14.62 8.20 15.71
CA GLU A 181 14.21 7.94 17.09
C GLU A 181 12.69 7.73 17.20
N GLN A 182 11.93 8.55 16.48
CA GLN A 182 10.47 8.46 16.44
C GLN A 182 9.99 7.15 15.81
N ILE A 183 10.65 6.73 14.72
CA ILE A 183 10.32 5.45 14.05
C ILE A 183 10.69 4.27 14.97
N ILE A 184 11.86 4.30 15.60
CA ILE A 184 12.28 3.28 16.58
C ILE A 184 11.31 3.23 17.77
N LYS A 185 10.83 4.37 18.24
CA LYS A 185 9.83 4.42 19.31
C LYS A 185 8.56 3.66 18.92
N LEU A 186 7.98 3.97 17.75
CA LEU A 186 6.79 3.26 17.26
C LEU A 186 7.07 1.75 17.07
N GLN A 187 8.21 1.41 16.48
CA GLN A 187 8.63 0.01 16.31
C GLN A 187 8.70 -0.73 17.64
N ASN A 188 9.35 -0.16 18.66
CA ASN A 188 9.48 -0.77 19.98
C ASN A 188 8.12 -0.95 20.66
N GLU A 189 7.22 0.02 20.55
CA GLU A 189 5.87 -0.07 21.10
C GLU A 189 5.05 -1.20 20.45
N LEU A 190 5.20 -1.41 19.15
CA LEU A 190 4.58 -2.54 18.44
C LEU A 190 5.20 -3.88 18.84
N ILE A 191 6.54 -3.96 18.98
CA ILE A 191 7.26 -5.18 19.42
C ILE A 191 6.83 -5.58 20.82
N LEU A 192 6.73 -4.63 21.77
CA LEU A 192 6.26 -4.88 23.12
C LEU A 192 4.86 -5.52 23.17
N ARG A 193 4.04 -5.28 22.14
CA ARG A 193 2.70 -5.85 21.95
C ARG A 193 2.66 -7.05 21.02
N LYS A 194 3.83 -7.69 20.82
CA LYS A 194 4.00 -8.93 20.04
C LYS A 194 3.66 -8.80 18.55
N VAL A 195 3.76 -7.60 18.00
CA VAL A 195 3.70 -7.42 16.54
C VAL A 195 5.02 -7.89 15.94
N ASN A 196 4.95 -8.80 14.98
CA ASN A 196 6.10 -9.42 14.32
C ASN A 196 6.36 -8.80 12.94
N LEU A 197 7.46 -9.21 12.29
CA LEU A 197 7.84 -8.87 10.91
C LEU A 197 7.81 -7.36 10.61
N ILE A 198 8.27 -6.52 11.55
CA ILE A 198 8.29 -5.07 11.37
C ILE A 198 9.52 -4.66 10.56
N LYS A 199 9.30 -3.92 9.47
CA LYS A 199 10.34 -3.28 8.65
C LYS A 199 10.29 -1.76 8.81
N THR A 200 11.45 -1.15 8.93
CA THR A 200 11.63 0.31 9.01
C THR A 200 12.49 0.81 7.86
N PRO A 201 12.48 2.11 7.53
CA PRO A 201 13.36 2.67 6.51
C PRO A 201 14.83 2.44 6.87
N ASN A 202 15.67 2.20 5.85
CA ASN A 202 17.12 2.08 6.03
C ASN A 202 17.82 3.45 6.03
N ILE A 203 17.16 4.49 5.50
CA ILE A 203 17.72 5.83 5.32
C ILE A 203 16.80 6.82 6.03
N TYR A 204 17.38 7.59 6.94
CA TYR A 204 16.75 8.74 7.57
C TYR A 204 17.59 9.95 7.13
N THR A 205 17.08 10.70 6.21
CA THR A 205 17.68 11.95 5.74
C THR A 205 17.04 13.13 6.42
#